data_aa6937f1cc087806604e7939546b9cb3
#
_entry.id   aa6937f1cc087806604e7939546b9cb3
#
_cell.length_a   1.000
_cell.length_b   1.000
_cell.length_c   1.000
_cell.angle_alpha   90.00
_cell.angle_beta   90.00
_cell.angle_gamma   90.00
#
_symmetry.space_group_name_H-M   'P 1'
#
loop_
_entity.id
_entity.type
_entity.pdbx_description
1 polymer ?
#
loop_
_entity_poly.entity_id
_entity_poly.type
_entity_poly.pdbx_seq_one_letter_code
_entity_poly.pdbx_strand_id
1 'polypeptide(L)'
;MSNNDTNIEKRSFEAFVNAIGSEIEQAQVRLISAANAQMLFHYWKMGNYILYHQNLQGWGSKVIKKLAQAIRFNYPEKKGYSVRNLAYMCQFARSYPLTVLRSFIETDAKLITPSVRKITDEIQSLNNASFTQEPLAQIQSSDNKEVAIMQEPLAQIQNVAQTVATVCRIPIEDIEKLFLASPVARINWASHVILLNSSLP
;
A
#
# COMPACT_ATOMS: atom_id res chain seq x y z
N MET A 1 -41.30 45.05 12.99
CA MET A 1 -40.52 43.79 12.79
C MET A 1 -40.78 42.93 13.99
N SER A 2 -41.35 41.80 13.78
CA SER A 2 -41.86 40.95 14.85
C SER A 2 -40.74 40.08 15.47
N ASN A 3 -40.77 39.84 16.79
CA ASN A 3 -39.83 38.96 17.50
C ASN A 3 -39.74 37.53 16.90
N ASN A 4 -40.72 37.15 16.10
CA ASN A 4 -40.76 35.86 15.40
C ASN A 4 -39.79 35.83 14.17
N ASP A 5 -39.64 36.93 13.44
CA ASP A 5 -38.81 37.00 12.23
C ASP A 5 -37.34 36.87 12.61
N THR A 6 -36.90 37.59 13.66
CA THR A 6 -35.53 37.49 14.19
C THR A 6 -35.17 36.11 14.73
N ASN A 7 -36.14 35.37 15.27
CA ASN A 7 -35.92 34.00 15.78
C ASN A 7 -35.82 32.98 14.64
N ILE A 8 -36.55 33.18 13.55
CA ILE A 8 -36.46 32.33 12.34
C ILE A 8 -35.12 32.56 11.63
N GLU A 9 -34.70 33.80 11.46
CA GLU A 9 -33.40 34.15 10.88
C GLU A 9 -32.24 33.59 11.67
N LYS A 10 -32.28 33.65 12.99
CA LYS A 10 -31.24 33.10 13.86
C LYS A 10 -31.13 31.57 13.72
N ARG A 11 -32.28 30.88 13.74
CA ARG A 11 -32.30 29.40 13.54
C ARG A 11 -31.80 28.97 12.16
N SER A 12 -32.15 29.74 11.12
CA SER A 12 -31.67 29.44 9.77
C SER A 12 -30.16 29.66 9.64
N PHE A 13 -29.61 30.68 10.29
CA PHE A 13 -28.20 30.92 10.33
C PHE A 13 -27.42 29.86 11.13
N GLU A 14 -27.97 29.46 12.29
CA GLU A 14 -27.39 28.35 13.08
C GLU A 14 -27.36 27.03 12.27
N ALA A 15 -28.44 26.72 11.56
CA ALA A 15 -28.49 25.54 10.68
C ALA A 15 -27.48 25.62 9.55
N PHE A 16 -27.31 26.81 8.95
CA PHE A 16 -26.26 27.04 7.92
C PHE A 16 -24.84 26.85 8.47
N VAL A 17 -24.55 27.41 9.64
CA VAL A 17 -23.22 27.25 10.29
C VAL A 17 -22.94 25.78 10.63
N ASN A 18 -23.95 25.07 11.15
CA ASN A 18 -23.83 23.64 11.47
C ASN A 18 -23.61 22.80 10.21
N ALA A 19 -24.26 23.11 9.09
CA ALA A 19 -24.05 22.42 7.83
C ALA A 19 -22.63 22.61 7.30
N ILE A 20 -22.10 23.84 7.36
CA ILE A 20 -20.70 24.11 6.98
C ILE A 20 -19.74 23.40 7.93
N GLY A 21 -19.96 23.45 9.24
CA GLY A 21 -19.14 22.75 10.23
C GLY A 21 -19.08 21.26 9.96
N SER A 22 -20.22 20.63 9.70
CA SER A 22 -20.29 19.21 9.34
C SER A 22 -19.52 18.88 8.06
N GLU A 23 -19.61 19.71 7.02
CA GLU A 23 -18.83 19.50 5.78
C GLU A 23 -17.33 19.62 6.00
N ILE A 24 -16.89 20.58 6.82
CA ILE A 24 -15.48 20.75 7.20
C ILE A 24 -14.97 19.48 7.92
N GLU A 25 -15.70 18.99 8.92
CA GLU A 25 -15.34 17.78 9.65
C GLU A 25 -15.27 16.55 8.74
N GLN A 26 -16.25 16.37 7.89
CA GLN A 26 -16.28 15.26 6.93
C GLN A 26 -15.12 15.35 5.93
N ALA A 27 -14.78 16.54 5.45
CA ALA A 27 -13.65 16.75 4.56
C ALA A 27 -12.32 16.37 5.24
N GLN A 28 -12.13 16.76 6.50
CA GLN A 28 -10.94 16.40 7.28
C GLN A 28 -10.82 14.89 7.47
N VAL A 29 -11.93 14.21 7.81
CA VAL A 29 -11.94 12.74 7.97
C VAL A 29 -11.57 12.05 6.65
N ARG A 30 -12.13 12.51 5.52
CA ARG A 30 -11.81 11.97 4.19
C ARG A 30 -10.32 12.14 3.85
N LEU A 31 -9.75 13.31 4.11
CA LEU A 31 -8.32 13.59 3.86
C LEU A 31 -7.39 12.71 4.70
N ILE A 32 -7.66 12.58 5.99
CA ILE A 32 -6.87 11.72 6.90
C ILE A 32 -6.97 10.26 6.47
N SER A 33 -8.15 9.79 6.13
CA SER A 33 -8.37 8.42 5.66
C SER A 33 -7.62 8.15 4.35
N ALA A 34 -7.68 9.06 3.39
CA ALA A 34 -6.96 8.94 2.12
C ALA A 34 -5.44 8.92 2.33
N ALA A 35 -4.91 9.80 3.18
CA ALA A 35 -3.49 9.83 3.49
C ALA A 35 -3.02 8.52 4.17
N ASN A 36 -3.82 7.98 5.11
CA ASN A 36 -3.53 6.69 5.73
C ASN A 36 -3.51 5.55 4.70
N ALA A 37 -4.49 5.49 3.82
CA ALA A 37 -4.59 4.46 2.79
C ALA A 37 -3.38 4.51 1.84
N GLN A 38 -2.96 5.69 1.40
CA GLN A 38 -1.78 5.88 0.56
C GLN A 38 -0.49 5.48 1.27
N MET A 39 -0.34 5.80 2.55
CA MET A 39 0.80 5.37 3.36
C MET A 39 0.87 3.84 3.48
N LEU A 40 -0.26 3.18 3.71
CA LEU A 40 -0.34 1.72 3.78
C LEU A 40 0.00 1.07 2.44
N PHE A 41 -0.50 1.61 1.34
CA PHE A 41 -0.13 1.15 -0.01
C PHE A 41 1.37 1.30 -0.28
N HIS A 42 1.97 2.42 0.13
CA HIS A 42 3.42 2.59 0.07
C HIS A 42 4.16 1.52 0.87
N TYR A 43 3.74 1.22 2.11
CA TYR A 43 4.36 0.19 2.94
C TYR A 43 4.20 -1.21 2.34
N TRP A 44 3.04 -1.50 1.76
CA TRP A 44 2.79 -2.75 1.05
C TRP A 44 3.71 -2.90 -0.17
N LYS A 45 3.88 -1.86 -0.98
CA LYS A 45 4.82 -1.85 -2.11
C LYS A 45 6.26 -2.09 -1.65
N MET A 46 6.70 -1.38 -0.63
CA MET A 46 8.04 -1.53 -0.07
C MET A 46 8.29 -2.95 0.44
N GLY A 47 7.31 -3.51 1.15
CA GLY A 47 7.39 -4.91 1.62
C GLY A 47 7.55 -5.90 0.46
N ASN A 48 6.72 -5.80 -0.57
CA ASN A 48 6.81 -6.66 -1.75
C ASN A 48 8.14 -6.51 -2.48
N TYR A 49 8.64 -5.28 -2.63
CA TYR A 49 9.91 -5.00 -3.27
C TYR A 49 11.09 -5.63 -2.52
N ILE A 50 11.12 -5.48 -1.20
CA ILE A 50 12.16 -6.11 -0.36
C ILE A 50 12.10 -7.62 -0.47
N LEU A 51 10.90 -8.22 -0.39
CA LEU A 51 10.70 -9.67 -0.50
C LEU A 51 11.15 -10.21 -1.86
N TYR A 52 10.83 -9.51 -2.94
CA TYR A 52 11.25 -9.88 -4.29
C TYR A 52 12.77 -9.94 -4.38
N HIS A 53 13.48 -8.90 -3.92
CA HIS A 53 14.93 -8.88 -3.97
C HIS A 53 15.58 -9.88 -3.01
N GLN A 54 14.97 -10.14 -1.86
CA GLN A 54 15.44 -11.23 -0.97
C GLN A 54 15.39 -12.58 -1.65
N ASN A 55 14.32 -12.87 -2.39
CA ASN A 55 14.17 -14.14 -3.10
C ASN A 55 15.13 -14.21 -4.31
N LEU A 56 15.24 -13.13 -5.10
CA LEU A 56 16.07 -13.10 -6.31
C LEU A 56 17.57 -13.21 -6.02
N GLN A 57 18.03 -12.52 -4.95
CA GLN A 57 19.43 -12.38 -4.62
C GLN A 57 19.89 -13.36 -3.53
N GLY A 58 18.97 -14.19 -2.99
CA GLY A 58 19.28 -15.06 -1.87
C GLY A 58 19.65 -14.31 -0.58
N TRP A 59 19.28 -13.04 -0.46
CA TRP A 59 19.61 -12.22 0.69
C TRP A 59 18.82 -12.65 1.92
N GLY A 60 19.51 -13.06 2.97
CA GLY A 60 18.88 -13.38 4.24
C GLY A 60 18.38 -12.15 5.01
N SER A 61 17.87 -12.37 6.23
CA SER A 61 17.32 -11.31 7.10
C SER A 61 18.28 -10.14 7.39
N LYS A 62 19.59 -10.34 7.22
CA LYS A 62 20.62 -9.30 7.43
C LYS A 62 20.49 -8.12 6.45
N VAL A 63 19.86 -8.31 5.27
CA VAL A 63 19.67 -7.23 4.29
C VAL A 63 18.77 -6.11 4.82
N ILE A 64 17.76 -6.42 5.63
CA ILE A 64 16.88 -5.41 6.22
C ILE A 64 17.65 -4.45 7.12
N LYS A 65 18.63 -4.97 7.88
CA LYS A 65 19.50 -4.14 8.72
C LYS A 65 20.38 -3.22 7.89
N LYS A 66 21.02 -3.76 6.84
CA LYS A 66 21.85 -2.98 5.89
C LYS A 66 21.00 -1.89 5.20
N LEU A 67 19.80 -2.24 4.72
CA LEU A 67 18.86 -1.32 4.07
C LEU A 67 18.45 -0.18 5.02
N ALA A 68 18.07 -0.49 6.26
CA ALA A 68 17.70 0.53 7.25
C ALA A 68 18.86 1.50 7.54
N GLN A 69 20.08 1.00 7.61
CA GLN A 69 21.29 1.83 7.79
C GLN A 69 21.53 2.72 6.57
N ALA A 70 21.43 2.18 5.35
CA ALA A 70 21.61 2.93 4.12
C ALA A 70 20.54 4.03 3.96
N ILE A 71 19.28 3.72 4.24
CA ILE A 71 18.20 4.73 4.21
C ILE A 71 18.47 5.85 5.23
N ARG A 72 18.86 5.48 6.45
CA ARG A 72 19.17 6.48 7.48
C ARG A 72 20.35 7.39 7.11
N PHE A 73 21.34 6.83 6.43
CA PHE A 73 22.52 7.57 5.99
C PHE A 73 22.21 8.51 4.82
N ASN A 74 21.52 7.98 3.78
CA ASN A 74 21.23 8.73 2.56
C ASN A 74 20.05 9.70 2.70
N TYR A 75 19.12 9.41 3.63
CA TYR A 75 17.88 10.16 3.84
C TYR A 75 17.62 10.40 5.35
N PRO A 76 18.46 11.16 6.04
CA PRO A 76 18.39 11.32 7.51
C PRO A 76 17.07 11.95 7.97
N GLU A 77 16.43 12.76 7.13
CA GLU A 77 15.14 13.41 7.41
C GLU A 77 13.94 12.46 7.26
N LYS A 78 14.10 11.34 6.55
CA LYS A 78 13.00 10.38 6.32
C LYS A 78 12.87 9.44 7.53
N LYS A 79 11.73 9.54 8.21
CA LYS A 79 11.38 8.70 9.36
C LYS A 79 10.50 7.52 8.91
N GLY A 80 10.43 6.48 9.76
CA GLY A 80 9.54 5.34 9.49
C GLY A 80 10.23 4.13 8.84
N TYR A 81 11.53 4.18 8.53
CA TYR A 81 12.27 3.10 7.87
C TYR A 81 13.28 2.42 8.81
N SER A 82 12.92 2.25 10.09
CA SER A 82 13.71 1.46 11.02
C SER A 82 13.72 -0.02 10.63
N VAL A 83 14.71 -0.78 11.09
CA VAL A 83 14.81 -2.24 10.88
C VAL A 83 13.48 -2.94 11.23
N ARG A 84 12.90 -2.59 12.38
CA ARG A 84 11.62 -3.14 12.85
C ARG A 84 10.48 -2.81 11.90
N ASN A 85 10.37 -1.55 11.47
CA ASN A 85 9.28 -1.14 10.59
C ASN A 85 9.40 -1.75 9.18
N LEU A 86 10.62 -1.84 8.63
CA LEU A 86 10.87 -2.54 7.36
C LEU A 86 10.51 -4.02 7.46
N ALA A 87 10.79 -4.67 8.59
CA ALA A 87 10.38 -6.04 8.82
C ALA A 87 8.84 -6.17 8.86
N TYR A 88 8.13 -5.24 9.51
CA TYR A 88 6.67 -5.20 9.48
C TYR A 88 6.10 -4.95 8.08
N MET A 89 6.73 -4.10 7.26
CA MET A 89 6.32 -3.92 5.86
C MET A 89 6.42 -5.23 5.07
N CYS A 90 7.50 -6.00 5.27
CA CYS A 90 7.64 -7.32 4.65
C CYS A 90 6.58 -8.31 5.14
N GLN A 91 6.30 -8.33 6.45
CA GLN A 91 5.26 -9.19 7.02
C GLN A 91 3.87 -8.78 6.52
N PHE A 92 3.59 -7.48 6.44
CA PHE A 92 2.35 -6.92 5.89
C PHE A 92 2.11 -7.36 4.44
N ALA A 93 3.13 -7.26 3.60
CA ALA A 93 3.05 -7.73 2.22
C ALA A 93 2.82 -9.25 2.10
N ARG A 94 3.41 -10.05 3.00
CA ARG A 94 3.17 -11.51 3.06
C ARG A 94 1.75 -11.85 3.52
N SER A 95 1.23 -11.13 4.52
CA SER A 95 -0.10 -11.38 5.08
C SER A 95 -1.23 -10.95 4.15
N TYR A 96 -0.98 -9.96 3.31
CA TYR A 96 -1.94 -9.42 2.35
C TYR A 96 -1.41 -9.51 0.90
N PRO A 97 -1.16 -10.72 0.37
CA PRO A 97 -0.82 -10.87 -1.03
C PRO A 97 -2.00 -10.42 -1.91
N LEU A 98 -1.73 -10.16 -3.19
CA LEU A 98 -2.74 -9.66 -4.12
C LEU A 98 -3.99 -10.54 -4.19
N THR A 99 -3.82 -11.86 -4.07
CA THR A 99 -4.92 -12.83 -4.03
C THR A 99 -5.87 -12.60 -2.85
N VAL A 100 -5.33 -12.27 -1.67
CA VAL A 100 -6.13 -11.94 -0.48
C VAL A 100 -6.82 -10.59 -0.64
N LEU A 101 -6.12 -9.58 -1.16
CA LEU A 101 -6.74 -8.27 -1.42
C LEU A 101 -7.92 -8.38 -2.37
N ARG A 102 -7.81 -9.22 -3.38
CA ARG A 102 -8.85 -9.51 -4.35
C ARG A 102 -10.05 -10.24 -3.73
N SER A 103 -9.81 -11.27 -2.90
CA SER A 103 -10.90 -12.01 -2.25
C SER A 103 -11.75 -11.12 -1.33
N PHE A 104 -11.18 -10.10 -0.71
CA PHE A 104 -11.95 -9.12 0.07
C PHE A 104 -12.94 -8.32 -0.80
N ILE A 105 -12.54 -7.98 -2.01
CA ILE A 105 -13.38 -7.21 -2.94
C ILE A 105 -14.47 -8.09 -3.55
N GLU A 106 -14.13 -9.32 -3.90
CA GLU A 106 -15.09 -10.30 -4.45
C GLU A 106 -16.18 -10.67 -3.42
N THR A 107 -15.83 -10.72 -2.15
CA THR A 107 -16.75 -11.08 -1.06
C THR A 107 -17.71 -9.91 -0.72
N ASP A 108 -17.27 -8.68 -0.87
CA ASP A 108 -18.10 -7.50 -0.60
C ASP A 108 -18.63 -6.89 -1.90
N ALA A 109 -19.77 -7.42 -2.36
CA ALA A 109 -20.43 -6.97 -3.61
C ALA A 109 -20.75 -5.47 -3.63
N LYS A 110 -20.85 -4.81 -2.48
CA LYS A 110 -21.09 -3.37 -2.37
C LYS A 110 -19.85 -2.54 -2.68
N LEU A 111 -18.67 -3.10 -2.55
CA LEU A 111 -17.38 -2.43 -2.84
C LEU A 111 -16.94 -2.61 -4.30
N ILE A 112 -17.57 -3.52 -5.05
CA ILE A 112 -17.21 -3.78 -6.45
C ILE A 112 -17.78 -2.67 -7.33
N THR A 113 -16.95 -1.68 -7.64
CA THR A 113 -17.24 -0.73 -8.70
C THR A 113 -17.06 -1.38 -10.08
N PRO A 114 -17.69 -0.85 -11.16
CA PRO A 114 -17.49 -1.39 -12.52
C PRO A 114 -16.01 -1.48 -12.93
N SER A 115 -15.19 -0.51 -12.54
CA SER A 115 -13.75 -0.52 -12.80
C SER A 115 -13.01 -1.64 -12.08
N VAL A 116 -13.34 -1.87 -10.79
CA VAL A 116 -12.73 -2.94 -9.99
C VAL A 116 -13.14 -4.31 -10.52
N ARG A 117 -14.41 -4.48 -10.92
CA ARG A 117 -14.90 -5.74 -11.53
C ARG A 117 -14.13 -6.08 -12.80
N LYS A 118 -13.90 -5.10 -13.70
CA LYS A 118 -13.12 -5.30 -14.92
C LYS A 118 -11.69 -5.77 -14.61
N ILE A 119 -11.02 -5.15 -13.65
CA ILE A 119 -9.68 -5.55 -13.20
C ILE A 119 -9.69 -6.98 -12.66
N THR A 120 -10.70 -7.33 -11.87
CA THR A 120 -10.85 -8.67 -11.28
C THR A 120 -11.00 -9.72 -12.39
N ASP A 121 -11.82 -9.44 -13.40
CA ASP A 121 -12.06 -10.34 -14.54
C ASP A 121 -10.79 -10.51 -15.41
N GLU A 122 -10.05 -9.42 -15.67
CA GLU A 122 -8.77 -9.46 -16.39
C GLU A 122 -7.72 -10.32 -15.66
N ILE A 123 -7.59 -10.17 -14.35
CA ILE A 123 -6.68 -10.98 -13.53
C ILE A 123 -7.09 -12.45 -13.56
N GLN A 124 -8.39 -12.75 -13.54
CA GLN A 124 -8.90 -14.11 -13.58
C GLN A 124 -8.60 -14.80 -14.92
N SER A 125 -8.68 -14.06 -16.02
CA SER A 125 -8.31 -14.55 -17.34
C SER A 125 -6.80 -14.84 -17.45
N LEU A 126 -5.96 -14.03 -16.83
CA LEU A 126 -4.50 -14.22 -16.79
C LEU A 126 -4.08 -15.44 -15.95
N ASN A 127 -4.78 -15.72 -14.86
CA ASN A 127 -4.49 -16.90 -14.02
C ASN A 127 -4.94 -18.22 -14.67
N ASN A 128 -5.94 -18.16 -15.55
CA ASN A 128 -6.43 -19.33 -16.29
C ASN A 128 -5.60 -19.63 -17.55
N ALA A 129 -4.78 -18.69 -18.02
CA ALA A 129 -3.77 -18.94 -19.03
C ALA A 129 -2.63 -19.74 -18.40
N SER A 130 -2.57 -21.04 -18.71
CA SER A 130 -1.63 -22.03 -18.18
C SER A 130 -0.21 -21.50 -18.05
N PHE A 131 0.28 -21.51 -16.82
CA PHE A 131 1.67 -21.21 -16.49
C PHE A 131 2.54 -22.39 -16.87
N THR A 132 3.09 -22.40 -18.07
CA THR A 132 4.24 -23.23 -18.41
C THR A 132 5.47 -22.61 -17.75
N GLN A 133 5.97 -23.25 -16.71
CA GLN A 133 7.27 -22.97 -16.12
C GLN A 133 8.35 -23.24 -17.17
N GLU A 134 8.96 -22.19 -17.73
CA GLU A 134 10.28 -22.35 -18.31
C GLU A 134 11.33 -22.21 -17.20
N PRO A 135 12.31 -23.15 -17.15
CA PRO A 135 13.33 -23.14 -16.12
C PRO A 135 14.30 -21.98 -16.38
N LEU A 136 14.42 -21.09 -15.39
CA LEU A 136 15.51 -20.13 -15.31
C LEU A 136 16.83 -20.88 -15.02
N ALA A 137 17.41 -21.48 -16.06
CA ALA A 137 18.79 -21.94 -16.05
C ALA A 137 19.68 -20.85 -16.65
N GLN A 138 20.76 -20.53 -15.92
CA GLN A 138 21.93 -19.78 -16.32
C GLN A 138 21.85 -18.25 -16.31
N ILE A 139 22.19 -17.67 -15.15
CA ILE A 139 23.08 -16.53 -15.12
C ILE A 139 24.21 -16.85 -14.15
N GLN A 140 25.41 -17.02 -14.74
CA GLN A 140 26.64 -17.29 -14.05
C GLN A 140 27.10 -16.10 -13.21
N SER A 141 27.71 -16.44 -12.09
CA SER A 141 28.42 -15.58 -11.15
C SER A 141 29.39 -14.60 -11.81
N SER A 142 29.35 -13.35 -11.39
CA SER A 142 30.54 -12.51 -11.31
C SER A 142 30.44 -11.62 -10.07
N ASP A 143 31.37 -11.87 -9.17
CA ASP A 143 31.70 -11.04 -8.02
C ASP A 143 32.05 -9.63 -8.50
N ASN A 144 31.22 -8.65 -8.25
CA ASN A 144 31.54 -7.22 -8.17
C ASN A 144 30.26 -6.35 -8.17
N LYS A 145 29.22 -6.68 -7.40
CA LYS A 145 27.98 -5.89 -7.32
C LYS A 145 27.64 -5.30 -5.94
N GLU A 146 28.57 -5.32 -5.00
CA GLU A 146 28.32 -4.71 -3.67
C GLU A 146 28.28 -3.16 -3.67
N VAL A 147 28.81 -2.50 -4.69
CA VAL A 147 28.93 -1.03 -4.75
C VAL A 147 27.82 -0.37 -5.56
N ALA A 148 27.09 -1.11 -6.40
CA ALA A 148 26.08 -0.55 -7.28
C ALA A 148 24.74 -0.22 -6.59
N ILE A 149 24.50 -0.69 -5.36
CA ILE A 149 23.25 -0.46 -4.61
C ILE A 149 23.19 0.96 -4.02
N MET A 150 24.27 1.73 -4.05
CA MET A 150 24.38 3.04 -3.38
C MET A 150 24.18 4.28 -4.27
N GLN A 151 24.00 4.16 -5.58
CA GLN A 151 24.17 5.34 -6.46
C GLN A 151 22.94 5.91 -7.15
N GLU A 152 21.71 5.33 -7.08
CA GLU A 152 20.55 5.94 -7.75
C GLU A 152 19.23 5.89 -6.92
N PRO A 153 18.91 6.92 -6.14
CA PRO A 153 17.74 6.88 -5.27
C PRO A 153 16.40 7.17 -5.95
N LEU A 154 16.35 7.98 -7.01
CA LEU A 154 15.10 8.39 -7.68
C LEU A 154 14.66 7.39 -8.76
N ALA A 155 15.58 6.78 -9.46
CA ALA A 155 15.28 5.68 -10.39
C ALA A 155 14.73 4.44 -9.67
N GLN A 156 15.09 4.24 -8.40
CA GLN A 156 14.63 3.11 -7.59
C GLN A 156 13.14 3.20 -7.19
N ILE A 157 12.54 4.40 -7.07
CA ILE A 157 11.10 4.54 -6.75
C ILE A 157 10.25 4.10 -7.95
N GLN A 158 10.65 4.43 -9.16
CA GLN A 158 10.02 3.90 -10.37
C GLN A 158 10.23 2.39 -10.49
N ASN A 159 11.41 1.90 -10.13
CA ASN A 159 11.72 0.48 -10.11
C ASN A 159 10.88 -0.31 -9.08
N VAL A 160 10.55 0.25 -7.91
CA VAL A 160 9.65 -0.39 -6.93
C VAL A 160 8.27 -0.65 -7.54
N ALA A 161 7.66 0.37 -8.12
CA ALA A 161 6.33 0.25 -8.74
C ALA A 161 6.35 -0.74 -9.90
N GLN A 162 7.35 -0.64 -10.77
CA GLN A 162 7.52 -1.51 -11.92
C GLN A 162 7.82 -2.96 -11.52
N THR A 163 8.64 -3.18 -10.51
CA THR A 163 8.93 -4.52 -10.00
C THR A 163 7.66 -5.15 -9.42
N VAL A 164 6.90 -4.41 -8.64
CA VAL A 164 5.63 -4.90 -8.06
C VAL A 164 4.61 -5.19 -9.17
N ALA A 165 4.47 -4.33 -10.17
CA ALA A 165 3.61 -4.56 -11.33
C ALA A 165 4.02 -5.81 -12.10
N THR A 166 5.32 -6.02 -12.33
CA THR A 166 5.86 -7.20 -13.01
C THR A 166 5.60 -8.49 -12.22
N VAL A 167 5.82 -8.47 -10.91
CA VAL A 167 5.56 -9.63 -10.03
C VAL A 167 4.07 -9.99 -10.00
N CYS A 168 3.22 -8.97 -9.91
CA CYS A 168 1.77 -9.14 -9.88
C CYS A 168 1.14 -9.33 -11.26
N ARG A 169 1.89 -9.07 -12.34
CA ARG A 169 1.44 -9.14 -13.75
C ARG A 169 0.25 -8.23 -14.08
N ILE A 170 0.11 -7.13 -13.37
CA ILE A 170 -0.91 -6.11 -13.60
C ILE A 170 -0.32 -4.72 -13.39
N PRO A 171 -0.88 -3.69 -14.07
CA PRO A 171 -0.46 -2.31 -13.90
C PRO A 171 -0.52 -1.86 -12.43
N ILE A 172 0.43 -1.03 -12.02
CA ILE A 172 0.52 -0.57 -10.63
C ILE A 172 -0.71 0.26 -10.22
N GLU A 173 -1.30 0.98 -11.16
CA GLU A 173 -2.51 1.77 -10.96
C GLU A 173 -3.71 0.91 -10.60
N ASP A 174 -3.78 -0.28 -11.16
CA ASP A 174 -4.84 -1.23 -10.89
C ASP A 174 -4.62 -1.96 -9.57
N ILE A 175 -3.37 -2.28 -9.24
CA ILE A 175 -3.00 -2.76 -7.90
C ILE A 175 -3.37 -1.72 -6.84
N GLU A 176 -3.08 -0.45 -7.10
CA GLU A 176 -3.42 0.65 -6.20
C GLU A 176 -4.92 0.74 -5.98
N LYS A 177 -5.73 0.73 -7.05
CA LYS A 177 -7.19 0.74 -6.95
C LYS A 177 -7.72 -0.44 -6.12
N LEU A 178 -7.21 -1.64 -6.37
CA LEU A 178 -7.55 -2.85 -5.61
C LEU A 178 -7.21 -2.68 -4.12
N PHE A 179 -6.00 -2.22 -3.83
CA PHE A 179 -5.56 -2.01 -2.45
C PHE A 179 -6.43 -0.99 -1.72
N LEU A 180 -6.67 0.18 -2.34
CA LEU A 180 -7.44 1.26 -1.75
C LEU A 180 -8.92 0.90 -1.56
N ALA A 181 -9.47 0.04 -2.40
CA ALA A 181 -10.83 -0.49 -2.27
C ALA A 181 -10.94 -1.52 -1.14
N SER A 182 -9.85 -2.19 -0.77
CA SER A 182 -9.87 -3.25 0.24
C SER A 182 -10.07 -2.73 1.66
N PRO A 183 -10.63 -3.54 2.58
CA PRO A 183 -10.72 -3.21 4.01
C PRO A 183 -9.36 -2.93 4.65
N VAL A 184 -8.29 -3.50 4.11
CA VAL A 184 -6.90 -3.32 4.59
C VAL A 184 -6.49 -1.85 4.58
N ALA A 185 -6.90 -1.08 3.58
CA ALA A 185 -6.58 0.35 3.46
C ALA A 185 -7.31 1.23 4.50
N ARG A 186 -8.34 0.71 5.17
CA ARG A 186 -9.16 1.46 6.15
C ARG A 186 -8.63 1.37 7.58
N ILE A 187 -7.74 0.43 7.86
CA ILE A 187 -7.16 0.20 9.18
C ILE A 187 -5.87 1.02 9.28
N ASN A 188 -5.57 1.62 10.43
CA ASN A 188 -4.32 2.37 10.60
C ASN A 188 -3.12 1.42 10.78
N TRP A 189 -1.90 1.95 10.53
CA TRP A 189 -0.67 1.16 10.61
C TRP A 189 -0.42 0.52 11.97
N ALA A 190 -0.69 1.24 13.05
CA ALA A 190 -0.50 0.71 14.41
C ALA A 190 -1.38 -0.52 14.67
N SER A 191 -2.62 -0.50 14.21
CA SER A 191 -3.53 -1.65 14.30
C SER A 191 -3.05 -2.83 13.45
N HIS A 192 -2.53 -2.57 12.23
CA HIS A 192 -1.90 -3.63 11.43
C HIS A 192 -0.72 -4.27 12.15
N VAL A 193 0.15 -3.49 12.79
CA VAL A 193 1.28 -4.02 13.56
C VAL A 193 0.80 -4.91 14.72
N ILE A 194 -0.29 -4.57 15.38
CA ILE A 194 -0.89 -5.41 16.43
C ILE A 194 -1.41 -6.72 15.83
N LEU A 195 -2.16 -6.67 14.75
CA LEU A 195 -2.70 -7.85 14.07
C LEU A 195 -1.57 -8.78 13.58
N LEU A 196 -0.51 -8.22 13.01
CA LEU A 196 0.64 -8.99 12.54
C LEU A 196 1.38 -9.68 13.69
N ASN A 197 1.45 -9.07 14.87
CA ASN A 197 2.04 -9.68 16.05
C ASN A 197 1.15 -10.77 16.68
N SER A 198 -0.17 -10.63 16.61
CA SER A 198 -1.11 -11.62 17.17
C SER A 198 -1.24 -12.87 16.30
N SER A 199 -0.83 -12.79 15.03
CA SER A 199 -0.87 -13.91 14.08
C SER A 199 0.39 -14.80 14.12
N LEU A 200 1.35 -14.52 15.01
CA LEU A 200 2.52 -15.38 15.24
C LEU A 200 2.15 -16.44 16.28
N PRO A 201 2.27 -17.74 15.92
CA PRO A 201 2.10 -18.83 16.88
C PRO A 201 3.21 -18.81 17.94
#